data_9270f13a40fa8ac52e24f6e6bd7ad163
#
_entry.id   9270f13a40fa8ac52e24f6e6bd7ad163
#
_cell.length_a   1.000
_cell.length_b   1.000
_cell.length_c   1.000
_cell.angle_alpha   90.00
_cell.angle_beta   90.00
_cell.angle_gamma   90.00
#
_symmetry.space_group_name_H-M   'P 1'
#
loop_
_entity.id
_entity.type
_entity.pdbx_description
1 polymer ?
#
loop_
_entity_poly.entity_id
_entity_poly.type
_entity_poly.pdbx_seq_one_letter_code
_entity_poly.pdbx_strand_id
1 'polypeptide(L)'
;MNNNTKRLPQLATLVLSFIICHLSFSPVGAQTTVSAYHPGVTPEGAVYYLPRTALRISVLVERTAYEPGDFASYAQRYLRLQNVSLEPRVSHRVVSITQTAFGQADKQKAYAVKFNAKTVAANVALADDGRLLSINAEPTAEPQPPLPTRQHRAAPQNPRQYMNEEILAAGSTAKMAELTSREIYDLRENRSLLIKGQADFMPKDGQQLKLMLAQLDTQEQALRSLFEGVTTCDTTEYILTYVPEKPVSREVLFRLSEELGMVDADDLSGEPFYITIEDISQLPPTDEEAAAKVKKKVYESGIYVNIPGRMRSTLHQGIDQIGQSEFPAAQFGNVELLSAELFNKRYTTQLWISPLTGAVERLQAEMKK
;
A
#
# COMPACT_ATOMS: atom_id res chain seq x y z
N MET A 1 65.21 35.91 -8.19
CA MET A 1 65.39 34.59 -7.52
C MET A 1 64.03 33.99 -7.28
N ASN A 2 63.58 33.28 -8.24
CA ASN A 2 63.39 31.84 -8.32
C ASN A 2 62.72 31.22 -7.09
N ASN A 3 61.43 30.82 -7.27
CA ASN A 3 61.01 29.52 -6.85
C ASN A 3 59.72 29.12 -7.59
N ASN A 4 59.92 28.48 -8.72
CA ASN A 4 58.98 27.56 -9.35
C ASN A 4 59.19 26.19 -8.71
N THR A 5 58.23 25.62 -8.02
CA THR A 5 58.21 24.19 -7.76
C THR A 5 56.78 23.61 -7.78
N LYS A 6 56.49 22.91 -8.87
CA LYS A 6 55.85 21.59 -8.91
C LYS A 6 54.39 21.44 -8.41
N ARG A 7 53.49 21.69 -9.32
CA ARG A 7 52.16 21.04 -9.30
C ARG A 7 52.13 19.99 -10.41
N LEU A 8 52.57 18.76 -10.13
CA LEU A 8 52.39 17.63 -11.03
C LEU A 8 52.69 16.29 -10.33
N PRO A 9 51.83 15.83 -9.40
CA PRO A 9 51.57 14.41 -9.38
C PRO A 9 50.10 14.02 -9.14
N GLN A 10 49.11 14.96 -8.99
CA GLN A 10 47.72 14.55 -8.68
C GLN A 10 46.91 14.10 -9.90
N LEU A 11 47.27 14.51 -11.12
CA LEU A 11 46.54 14.08 -12.32
C LEU A 11 46.94 12.66 -12.76
N ALA A 12 48.16 12.24 -12.52
CA ALA A 12 48.64 10.91 -12.89
C ALA A 12 48.02 9.81 -12.01
N THR A 13 47.77 10.10 -10.72
CA THR A 13 47.17 9.14 -9.78
C THR A 13 45.66 8.94 -10.04
N LEU A 14 44.97 9.97 -10.49
CA LEU A 14 43.53 9.89 -10.82
C LEU A 14 43.27 9.15 -12.12
N VAL A 15 44.15 9.28 -13.11
CA VAL A 15 44.04 8.54 -14.38
C VAL A 15 44.39 7.06 -14.17
N LEU A 16 45.36 6.75 -13.30
CA LEU A 16 45.74 5.36 -13.01
C LEU A 16 44.66 4.64 -12.18
N SER A 17 43.95 5.32 -11.27
CA SER A 17 42.80 4.77 -10.54
C SER A 17 41.62 4.46 -11.47
N PHE A 18 41.40 5.28 -12.50
CA PHE A 18 40.31 5.07 -13.46
C PHE A 18 40.59 3.89 -14.41
N ILE A 19 41.86 3.66 -14.77
CA ILE A 19 42.29 2.56 -15.65
C ILE A 19 42.26 1.22 -14.90
N ILE A 20 42.56 1.19 -13.60
CA ILE A 20 42.53 -0.03 -12.80
C ILE A 20 41.07 -0.49 -12.52
N CYS A 21 40.11 0.44 -12.44
CA CYS A 21 38.69 0.09 -12.27
C CYS A 21 38.05 -0.52 -13.53
N HIS A 22 38.65 -0.30 -14.72
CA HIS A 22 38.17 -0.87 -15.98
C HIS A 22 38.77 -2.22 -16.38
N LEU A 23 39.80 -2.68 -15.66
CA LEU A 23 40.50 -3.93 -16.00
C LEU A 23 40.13 -5.17 -15.18
N SER A 24 39.12 -5.05 -14.30
CA SER A 24 38.69 -6.17 -13.44
C SER A 24 37.53 -6.99 -14.00
N PHE A 25 37.13 -6.81 -15.24
CA PHE A 25 36.15 -7.70 -15.87
C PHE A 25 36.85 -8.87 -16.53
N SER A 26 37.15 -9.90 -15.75
CA SER A 26 37.48 -11.21 -16.31
C SER A 26 36.24 -11.79 -16.97
N PRO A 27 36.28 -12.19 -18.27
CA PRO A 27 35.17 -12.89 -18.90
C PRO A 27 35.01 -14.27 -18.25
N VAL A 28 33.99 -14.46 -17.48
CA VAL A 28 33.59 -15.77 -16.98
C VAL A 28 32.97 -16.54 -18.15
N GLY A 29 33.47 -17.74 -18.42
CA GLY A 29 33.05 -18.56 -19.55
C GLY A 29 31.55 -18.89 -19.56
N ALA A 30 31.00 -19.00 -20.77
CA ALA A 30 29.59 -19.31 -21.01
C ALA A 30 29.21 -20.62 -20.32
N GLN A 31 28.29 -20.58 -19.37
CA GLN A 31 27.77 -21.78 -18.68
C GLN A 31 26.62 -22.39 -19.49
N THR A 32 26.68 -23.72 -19.68
CA THR A 32 25.65 -24.50 -20.39
C THR A 32 24.54 -25.02 -19.47
N THR A 33 24.54 -24.62 -18.20
CA THR A 33 23.73 -25.20 -17.12
C THR A 33 22.97 -24.10 -16.36
N VAL A 34 21.87 -24.45 -15.69
CA VAL A 34 21.25 -23.54 -14.73
C VAL A 34 22.11 -23.46 -13.50
N SER A 35 22.58 -22.29 -13.18
CA SER A 35 23.42 -22.03 -12.02
C SER A 35 22.92 -20.80 -11.28
N ALA A 36 23.33 -20.64 -10.04
CA ALA A 36 23.20 -19.35 -9.36
C ALA A 36 23.81 -18.27 -10.28
N TYR A 37 23.09 -17.16 -10.42
CA TYR A 37 23.54 -16.06 -11.26
C TYR A 37 24.81 -15.44 -10.68
N HIS A 38 25.85 -15.38 -11.51
CA HIS A 38 27.06 -14.62 -11.21
C HIS A 38 27.14 -13.44 -12.17
N PRO A 39 27.18 -12.19 -11.69
CA PRO A 39 27.25 -11.01 -12.55
C PRO A 39 28.36 -11.11 -13.59
N GLY A 40 28.03 -10.87 -14.85
CA GLY A 40 29.01 -10.71 -15.93
C GLY A 40 28.87 -11.66 -17.10
N VAL A 41 28.02 -12.71 -17.04
CA VAL A 41 28.03 -13.69 -18.14
C VAL A 41 26.73 -14.47 -18.32
N THR A 42 25.84 -13.94 -19.13
CA THR A 42 24.87 -14.79 -19.81
C THR A 42 24.66 -14.27 -21.25
N PRO A 43 25.58 -14.54 -22.19
CA PRO A 43 25.45 -14.03 -23.56
C PRO A 43 24.30 -14.65 -24.33
N GLU A 44 23.78 -15.81 -23.93
CA GLU A 44 22.69 -16.54 -24.57
C GLU A 44 21.79 -17.21 -23.54
N GLY A 45 20.85 -16.48 -22.95
CA GLY A 45 19.94 -17.04 -21.96
C GLY A 45 19.13 -15.96 -21.24
N ALA A 46 18.30 -16.39 -20.29
CA ALA A 46 17.53 -15.49 -19.45
C ALA A 46 18.02 -15.58 -18.01
N VAL A 47 18.16 -14.42 -17.37
CA VAL A 47 18.33 -14.31 -15.93
C VAL A 47 16.99 -14.04 -15.31
N TYR A 48 16.61 -14.84 -14.32
CA TYR A 48 15.36 -14.68 -13.61
C TYR A 48 15.56 -14.78 -12.11
N TYR A 49 14.60 -14.25 -11.35
CA TYR A 49 14.56 -14.34 -9.90
C TYR A 49 13.39 -15.21 -9.48
N LEU A 50 13.59 -16.02 -8.44
CA LEU A 50 12.46 -16.63 -7.74
C LEU A 50 11.78 -15.57 -6.87
N PRO A 51 10.45 -15.57 -6.78
CA PRO A 51 9.76 -14.65 -5.89
C PRO A 51 9.87 -15.09 -4.42
N ARG A 52 9.78 -14.09 -3.55
CA ARG A 52 9.39 -14.23 -2.16
C ARG A 52 8.01 -13.63 -1.99
N THR A 53 7.22 -14.17 -1.08
CA THR A 53 5.88 -13.66 -0.80
C THR A 53 5.97 -12.47 0.14
N ALA A 54 5.56 -11.32 -0.33
CA ALA A 54 5.42 -10.10 0.45
C ALA A 54 3.94 -9.88 0.82
N LEU A 55 3.69 -9.21 1.93
CA LEU A 55 2.36 -8.78 2.35
C LEU A 55 2.22 -7.28 2.10
N ARG A 56 1.16 -6.92 1.40
CA ARG A 56 0.65 -5.56 1.34
C ARG A 56 -0.40 -5.41 2.42
N ILE A 57 -0.17 -4.48 3.34
CA ILE A 57 -1.06 -4.17 4.43
C ILE A 57 -1.62 -2.79 4.17
N SER A 58 -2.91 -2.72 3.86
CA SER A 58 -3.63 -1.48 3.65
C SER A 58 -4.34 -1.09 4.93
N VAL A 59 -3.98 0.07 5.47
CA VAL A 59 -4.51 0.64 6.71
C VAL A 59 -5.32 1.87 6.36
N LEU A 60 -6.63 1.81 6.55
CA LEU A 60 -7.52 2.95 6.36
C LEU A 60 -7.65 3.71 7.68
N VAL A 61 -7.13 4.94 7.70
CA VAL A 61 -7.16 5.82 8.87
C VAL A 61 -8.15 6.96 8.62
N GLU A 62 -9.07 7.15 9.56
CA GLU A 62 -9.95 8.30 9.61
C GLU A 62 -9.34 9.38 10.49
N ARG A 63 -9.27 10.59 9.95
CA ARG A 63 -8.92 11.80 10.67
C ARG A 63 -10.18 12.62 10.91
N THR A 64 -10.51 12.84 12.17
CA THR A 64 -11.58 13.74 12.59
C THR A 64 -10.96 15.01 13.12
N ALA A 65 -11.29 16.15 12.52
CA ALA A 65 -10.82 17.45 12.99
C ALA A 65 -12.03 18.30 13.37
N TYR A 66 -12.03 18.78 14.61
CA TYR A 66 -12.99 19.74 15.12
C TYR A 66 -12.34 21.12 15.20
N GLU A 67 -13.03 22.11 14.66
CA GLU A 67 -12.68 23.53 14.77
C GLU A 67 -13.81 24.27 15.48
N PRO A 68 -13.55 25.00 16.57
CA PRO A 68 -14.57 25.77 17.27
C PRO A 68 -15.12 26.90 16.36
N GLY A 69 -16.41 27.17 16.48
CA GLY A 69 -17.01 28.27 15.77
C GLY A 69 -16.63 29.63 16.37
N ASP A 70 -16.69 30.68 15.56
CA ASP A 70 -16.38 32.07 15.99
C ASP A 70 -17.20 32.53 17.21
N PHE A 71 -18.38 31.92 17.42
CA PHE A 71 -19.32 32.25 18.50
C PHE A 71 -19.46 31.11 19.53
N ALA A 72 -18.52 30.16 19.57
CA ALA A 72 -18.59 29.01 20.47
C ALA A 72 -18.75 29.40 21.95
N SER A 73 -18.08 30.46 22.41
CA SER A 73 -18.21 31.00 23.78
C SER A 73 -19.62 31.52 24.12
N TYR A 74 -20.42 31.78 23.13
CA TYR A 74 -21.81 32.27 23.29
C TYR A 74 -22.88 31.21 23.04
N ALA A 75 -22.45 29.96 22.69
CA ALA A 75 -23.35 28.87 22.30
C ALA A 75 -24.38 28.54 23.39
N GLN A 76 -23.94 28.43 24.66
CA GLN A 76 -24.84 28.17 25.78
C GLN A 76 -25.80 29.31 26.03
N ARG A 77 -25.34 30.57 25.93
CA ARG A 77 -26.15 31.75 26.23
C ARG A 77 -27.28 31.94 25.23
N TYR A 78 -27.00 31.84 23.94
CA TYR A 78 -27.94 32.17 22.89
C TYR A 78 -28.71 30.99 22.32
N LEU A 79 -28.05 29.84 22.13
CA LEU A 79 -28.65 28.65 21.55
C LEU A 79 -28.91 27.51 22.53
N ARG A 80 -28.58 27.69 23.83
CA ARG A 80 -28.71 26.67 24.88
C ARG A 80 -27.91 25.40 24.60
N LEU A 81 -26.86 25.48 23.78
CA LEU A 81 -25.97 24.37 23.49
C LEU A 81 -25.02 24.17 24.66
N GLN A 82 -24.94 22.90 25.10
CA GLN A 82 -24.04 22.49 26.17
C GLN A 82 -22.85 21.75 25.55
N ASN A 83 -21.72 21.75 26.25
CA ASN A 83 -20.52 20.97 25.88
C ASN A 83 -19.89 21.31 24.51
N VAL A 84 -20.00 22.57 24.09
CA VAL A 84 -19.29 23.07 22.92
C VAL A 84 -17.84 23.31 23.30
N SER A 85 -16.88 22.67 22.63
CA SER A 85 -15.46 22.90 22.88
C SER A 85 -15.04 24.27 22.33
N LEU A 86 -14.17 24.95 23.08
CA LEU A 86 -13.55 26.22 22.65
C LEU A 86 -12.18 26.01 22.02
N GLU A 87 -11.67 24.77 22.09
CA GLU A 87 -10.35 24.40 21.57
C GLU A 87 -10.51 23.46 20.36
N PRO A 88 -9.68 23.64 19.33
CA PRO A 88 -9.63 22.72 18.22
C PRO A 88 -9.13 21.37 18.71
N ARG A 89 -9.62 20.30 18.09
CA ARG A 89 -9.22 18.94 18.39
C ARG A 89 -9.08 18.14 17.13
N VAL A 90 -7.99 17.38 17.03
CA VAL A 90 -7.77 16.40 15.96
C VAL A 90 -7.68 15.03 16.60
N SER A 91 -8.32 14.05 15.99
CA SER A 91 -8.16 12.66 16.39
C SER A 91 -8.07 11.75 15.17
N HIS A 92 -7.29 10.69 15.31
CA HIS A 92 -7.11 9.68 14.28
C HIS A 92 -7.51 8.32 14.82
N ARG A 93 -8.16 7.51 13.99
CA ARG A 93 -8.49 6.12 14.32
C ARG A 93 -8.33 5.22 13.10
N VAL A 94 -7.94 3.98 13.32
CA VAL A 94 -7.98 2.96 12.27
C VAL A 94 -9.43 2.55 12.04
N VAL A 95 -9.87 2.61 10.78
CA VAL A 95 -11.20 2.17 10.35
C VAL A 95 -11.16 0.70 9.93
N SER A 96 -10.14 0.33 9.15
CA SER A 96 -9.96 -1.04 8.69
C SER A 96 -8.50 -1.32 8.35
N ILE A 97 -8.12 -2.59 8.48
CA ILE A 97 -6.83 -3.09 8.02
C ILE A 97 -7.10 -4.32 7.15
N THR A 98 -6.52 -4.34 5.96
CA THR A 98 -6.60 -5.49 5.05
C THR A 98 -5.21 -5.98 4.68
N GLN A 99 -5.08 -7.30 4.48
CA GLN A 99 -3.84 -7.95 4.11
C GLN A 99 -4.01 -8.64 2.76
N THR A 100 -3.07 -8.43 1.85
CA THR A 100 -3.00 -9.12 0.55
C THR A 100 -1.57 -9.57 0.29
N ALA A 101 -1.41 -10.78 -0.24
CA ALA A 101 -0.09 -11.27 -0.62
C ALA A 101 0.24 -10.90 -2.06
N PHE A 102 1.49 -10.62 -2.34
CA PHE A 102 2.02 -10.42 -3.69
C PHE A 102 3.45 -10.96 -3.79
N GLY A 103 3.87 -11.30 -5.00
CA GLY A 103 5.22 -11.75 -5.27
C GLY A 103 6.19 -10.57 -5.42
N GLN A 104 7.37 -10.69 -4.84
CA GLN A 104 8.49 -9.78 -5.02
C GLN A 104 9.74 -10.56 -5.39
N ALA A 105 10.53 -10.09 -6.36
CA ALA A 105 11.76 -10.75 -6.75
C ALA A 105 12.75 -10.88 -5.58
N ASP A 106 13.18 -12.11 -5.29
CA ASP A 106 14.23 -12.38 -4.32
C ASP A 106 15.59 -12.29 -5.02
N LYS A 107 16.28 -11.17 -4.84
CA LYS A 107 17.59 -10.93 -5.45
C LYS A 107 18.68 -11.91 -4.99
N GLN A 108 18.48 -12.62 -3.88
CA GLN A 108 19.40 -13.66 -3.40
C GLN A 108 19.19 -14.97 -4.14
N LYS A 109 18.01 -15.18 -4.74
CA LYS A 109 17.66 -16.37 -5.52
C LYS A 109 17.63 -16.05 -7.02
N ALA A 110 18.75 -15.59 -7.54
CA ALA A 110 18.95 -15.29 -8.95
C ALA A 110 19.50 -16.52 -9.70
N TYR A 111 18.87 -16.87 -10.79
CA TYR A 111 19.26 -18.00 -11.64
C TYR A 111 19.44 -17.56 -13.09
N ALA A 112 20.45 -18.12 -13.72
CA ALA A 112 20.72 -17.96 -15.15
C ALA A 112 20.37 -19.24 -15.88
N VAL A 113 19.46 -19.19 -16.83
CA VAL A 113 19.10 -20.32 -17.71
C VAL A 113 19.73 -20.09 -19.06
N LYS A 114 20.56 -21.03 -19.50
CA LYS A 114 21.04 -21.09 -20.88
C LYS A 114 20.30 -22.18 -21.62
N PHE A 115 19.57 -21.77 -22.65
CA PHE A 115 18.90 -22.70 -23.56
C PHE A 115 19.91 -23.18 -24.60
N ASN A 116 20.12 -24.47 -24.71
CA ASN A 116 21.00 -25.01 -25.72
C ASN A 116 20.20 -25.26 -27.03
N ALA A 117 20.91 -25.49 -28.18
CA ALA A 117 20.28 -25.71 -29.48
C ALA A 117 19.34 -26.93 -29.53
N LYS A 118 19.34 -27.79 -28.51
CA LYS A 118 18.47 -28.97 -28.39
C LYS A 118 17.20 -28.70 -27.58
N THR A 119 17.08 -27.53 -26.93
CA THR A 119 15.90 -27.13 -26.17
C THR A 119 15.03 -26.18 -26.99
N VAL A 120 13.72 -26.32 -26.87
CA VAL A 120 12.75 -25.43 -27.50
C VAL A 120 12.13 -24.56 -26.42
N ALA A 121 12.82 -23.49 -26.06
CA ALA A 121 12.28 -22.42 -25.24
C ALA A 121 12.33 -21.14 -26.08
N ALA A 122 11.33 -20.98 -26.93
CA ALA A 122 11.28 -19.85 -27.87
C ALA A 122 10.79 -18.56 -27.24
N ASN A 123 10.07 -18.64 -26.13
CA ASN A 123 9.50 -17.49 -25.45
C ASN A 123 9.61 -17.68 -23.93
N VAL A 124 10.26 -16.73 -23.26
CA VAL A 124 10.37 -16.65 -21.80
C VAL A 124 9.79 -15.31 -21.38
N ALA A 125 8.70 -15.34 -20.65
CA ALA A 125 8.07 -14.13 -20.14
C ALA A 125 8.53 -13.88 -18.68
N LEU A 126 9.02 -12.67 -18.45
CA LEU A 126 9.44 -12.19 -17.14
C LEU A 126 8.56 -11.01 -16.73
N ALA A 127 8.34 -10.86 -15.43
CA ALA A 127 7.78 -9.66 -14.86
C ALA A 127 8.79 -8.50 -14.92
N ASP A 128 8.33 -7.27 -14.69
CA ASP A 128 9.18 -6.06 -14.70
C ASP A 128 10.34 -6.14 -13.68
N ASP A 129 10.15 -6.85 -12.58
CA ASP A 129 11.17 -7.09 -11.55
C ASP A 129 12.06 -8.32 -11.83
N GLY A 130 11.85 -9.00 -12.96
CA GLY A 130 12.65 -10.13 -13.43
C GLY A 130 12.21 -11.50 -12.89
N ARG A 131 11.03 -11.62 -12.27
CA ARG A 131 10.45 -12.93 -11.90
C ARG A 131 10.02 -13.68 -13.15
N LEU A 132 10.22 -15.01 -13.15
CA LEU A 132 9.76 -15.88 -14.23
C LEU A 132 8.25 -16.06 -14.15
N LEU A 133 7.55 -15.75 -15.24
CA LEU A 133 6.08 -15.86 -15.34
C LEU A 133 5.66 -17.05 -16.19
N SER A 134 6.31 -17.26 -17.33
CA SER A 134 5.97 -18.37 -18.21
C SER A 134 7.10 -18.75 -19.16
N ILE A 135 7.01 -19.97 -19.71
CA ILE A 135 7.87 -20.43 -20.79
C ILE A 135 6.99 -21.02 -21.90
N ASN A 136 7.17 -20.56 -23.13
CA ASN A 136 6.39 -20.92 -24.30
C ASN A 136 4.88 -20.72 -24.15
N ALA A 137 4.46 -19.85 -23.22
CA ALA A 137 3.08 -19.54 -22.94
C ALA A 137 2.90 -18.04 -22.68
N GLU A 138 1.70 -17.54 -22.86
CA GLU A 138 1.37 -16.19 -22.42
C GLU A 138 1.23 -16.18 -20.88
N PRO A 139 1.87 -15.22 -20.18
CA PRO A 139 1.82 -15.17 -18.74
C PRO A 139 0.41 -14.83 -18.24
N THR A 140 0.08 -15.34 -17.05
CA THR A 140 -1.11 -14.91 -16.32
C THR A 140 -0.94 -13.45 -15.91
N ALA A 141 -1.94 -12.62 -16.17
CA ALA A 141 -1.90 -11.21 -15.78
C ALA A 141 -1.82 -11.08 -14.23
N GLU A 142 -0.85 -10.34 -13.75
CA GLU A 142 -0.82 -9.97 -12.33
C GLU A 142 -1.92 -8.94 -12.02
N PRO A 143 -2.67 -9.12 -10.93
CA PRO A 143 -3.61 -8.09 -10.50
C PRO A 143 -2.83 -6.83 -10.12
N GLN A 144 -3.17 -5.72 -10.77
CA GLN A 144 -2.55 -4.45 -10.42
C GLN A 144 -2.91 -4.06 -8.99
N PRO A 145 -1.94 -3.52 -8.21
CA PRO A 145 -2.23 -3.04 -6.88
C PRO A 145 -3.28 -1.92 -6.94
N PRO A 146 -4.30 -1.95 -6.08
CA PRO A 146 -5.21 -0.84 -5.99
C PRO A 146 -4.46 0.45 -5.62
N LEU A 147 -4.84 1.55 -6.23
CA LEU A 147 -4.31 2.86 -5.85
C LEU A 147 -4.83 3.24 -4.46
N PRO A 148 -4.01 3.90 -3.63
CA PRO A 148 -4.46 4.38 -2.33
C PRO A 148 -5.68 5.28 -2.47
N THR A 149 -6.69 5.01 -1.67
CA THR A 149 -7.93 5.79 -1.67
C THR A 149 -7.82 6.91 -0.64
N ARG A 150 -8.07 8.13 -1.08
CA ARG A 150 -8.27 9.27 -0.20
C ARG A 150 -9.65 9.83 -0.45
N GLN A 151 -10.52 9.75 0.56
CA GLN A 151 -11.83 10.37 0.49
C GLN A 151 -11.80 11.66 1.32
N HIS A 152 -12.07 12.75 0.64
CA HIS A 152 -12.23 14.05 1.27
C HIS A 152 -13.71 14.42 1.26
N ARG A 153 -14.27 14.72 2.41
CA ARG A 153 -15.65 15.17 2.51
C ARG A 153 -15.74 16.60 1.98
N ALA A 154 -16.86 16.94 1.36
CA ALA A 154 -17.11 18.30 0.90
C ALA A 154 -16.86 19.32 2.01
N ALA A 155 -16.19 20.42 1.64
CA ALA A 155 -15.91 21.50 2.58
C ALA A 155 -17.22 22.03 3.17
N PRO A 156 -17.25 22.37 4.47
CA PRO A 156 -18.42 22.99 5.09
C PRO A 156 -18.75 24.31 4.39
N GLN A 157 -20.03 24.63 4.37
CA GLN A 157 -20.49 25.87 3.76
C GLN A 157 -19.96 27.08 4.54
N ASN A 158 -19.60 28.16 3.81
CA ASN A 158 -19.16 29.39 4.45
C ASN A 158 -20.33 30.09 5.11
N PRO A 159 -20.41 30.20 6.45
CA PRO A 159 -21.54 30.78 7.15
C PRO A 159 -21.74 32.25 6.84
N ARG A 160 -20.68 32.99 6.47
CA ARG A 160 -20.76 34.44 6.16
C ARG A 160 -21.64 34.76 4.95
N GLN A 161 -21.85 33.78 4.06
CA GLN A 161 -22.75 33.96 2.91
C GLN A 161 -24.24 34.05 3.30
N TYR A 162 -24.57 33.60 4.50
CA TYR A 162 -25.94 33.59 5.05
C TYR A 162 -26.16 34.64 6.13
N MET A 163 -25.17 35.49 6.42
CA MET A 163 -25.30 36.60 7.32
C MET A 163 -25.93 37.82 6.58
N ASN A 164 -26.91 38.40 7.17
CA ASN A 164 -27.49 39.66 6.68
C ASN A 164 -26.57 40.86 6.98
N GLU A 165 -26.89 42.03 6.39
CA GLU A 165 -26.09 43.23 6.53
C GLU A 165 -25.99 43.72 8.00
N GLU A 166 -27.07 43.57 8.80
CA GLU A 166 -27.07 43.94 10.22
C GLU A 166 -26.06 43.11 11.03
N ILE A 167 -25.98 41.79 10.76
CA ILE A 167 -25.00 40.89 11.39
C ILE A 167 -23.56 41.30 11.00
N LEU A 168 -23.35 41.54 9.72
CA LEU A 168 -22.01 41.88 9.21
C LEU A 168 -21.54 43.29 9.68
N ALA A 169 -22.45 44.20 9.90
CA ALA A 169 -22.14 45.55 10.39
C ALA A 169 -22.02 45.67 11.92
N ALA A 170 -22.24 44.55 12.65
CA ALA A 170 -22.19 44.56 14.11
C ALA A 170 -20.81 44.93 14.65
N GLY A 171 -20.73 45.87 15.57
CA GLY A 171 -19.48 46.41 16.13
C GLY A 171 -18.75 45.51 17.12
N SER A 172 -19.27 44.31 17.46
CA SER A 172 -18.62 43.36 18.37
C SER A 172 -19.04 41.93 18.09
N THR A 173 -18.17 40.96 18.42
CA THR A 173 -18.44 39.50 18.31
C THR A 173 -19.69 39.12 19.12
N ALA A 174 -19.88 39.69 20.32
CA ALA A 174 -21.05 39.41 21.15
C ALA A 174 -22.33 39.83 20.48
N LYS A 175 -22.32 40.99 19.80
CA LYS A 175 -23.50 41.51 19.07
C LYS A 175 -23.75 40.74 17.79
N MET A 176 -22.69 40.32 17.08
CA MET A 176 -22.81 39.42 15.92
C MET A 176 -23.45 38.08 16.34
N ALA A 177 -22.99 37.47 17.46
CA ALA A 177 -23.55 36.22 17.97
C ALA A 177 -25.04 36.39 18.36
N GLU A 178 -25.41 37.51 19.00
CA GLU A 178 -26.81 37.79 19.35
C GLU A 178 -27.68 37.86 18.10
N LEU A 179 -27.27 38.65 17.09
CA LEU A 179 -28.04 38.84 15.86
C LEU A 179 -28.11 37.52 15.05
N THR A 180 -27.00 36.79 14.95
CA THR A 180 -26.99 35.49 14.27
C THR A 180 -27.92 34.48 14.96
N SER A 181 -27.99 34.49 16.29
CA SER A 181 -28.92 33.62 17.00
C SER A 181 -30.38 33.97 16.72
N ARG A 182 -30.73 35.26 16.57
CA ARG A 182 -32.07 35.67 16.16
C ARG A 182 -32.38 35.14 14.77
N GLU A 183 -31.48 35.35 13.81
CA GLU A 183 -31.66 34.84 12.44
C GLU A 183 -31.89 33.31 12.43
N ILE A 184 -31.17 32.54 13.26
CA ILE A 184 -31.39 31.09 13.40
C ILE A 184 -32.80 30.79 13.93
N TYR A 185 -33.31 31.56 14.91
CA TYR A 185 -34.66 31.35 15.41
C TYR A 185 -35.73 31.75 14.38
N ASP A 186 -35.51 32.81 13.61
CA ASP A 186 -36.39 33.23 12.52
C ASP A 186 -36.46 32.18 11.39
N LEU A 187 -35.30 31.57 11.02
CA LEU A 187 -35.27 30.46 10.08
C LEU A 187 -36.08 29.26 10.57
N ARG A 188 -36.01 28.93 11.87
CA ARG A 188 -36.77 27.82 12.50
C ARG A 188 -38.27 28.14 12.50
N GLU A 189 -38.64 29.37 12.78
CA GLU A 189 -40.03 29.81 12.74
C GLU A 189 -40.59 29.72 11.31
N ASN A 190 -39.88 30.27 10.34
CA ASN A 190 -40.27 30.19 8.92
C ASN A 190 -40.43 28.74 8.45
N ARG A 191 -39.50 27.84 8.83
CA ARG A 191 -39.61 26.42 8.56
C ARG A 191 -40.85 25.78 9.20
N SER A 192 -41.13 26.13 10.46
CA SER A 192 -42.32 25.67 11.17
C SER A 192 -43.63 26.14 10.50
N LEU A 193 -43.71 27.42 10.07
CA LEU A 193 -44.86 27.97 9.33
C LEU A 193 -45.06 27.26 7.99
N LEU A 194 -44.00 26.98 7.24
CA LEU A 194 -44.09 26.20 5.99
C LEU A 194 -44.63 24.80 6.23
N ILE A 195 -44.12 24.10 7.25
CA ILE A 195 -44.57 22.73 7.59
C ILE A 195 -46.04 22.70 8.04
N LYS A 196 -46.48 23.71 8.78
CA LYS A 196 -47.86 23.87 9.26
C LYS A 196 -48.83 24.36 8.17
N GLY A 197 -48.33 24.80 7.02
CA GLY A 197 -49.16 25.39 5.99
C GLY A 197 -49.66 26.81 6.34
N GLN A 198 -48.96 27.55 7.20
CA GLN A 198 -49.30 28.86 7.74
C GLN A 198 -48.34 29.95 7.27
N ALA A 199 -47.46 29.68 6.35
CA ALA A 199 -46.60 30.70 5.76
C ALA A 199 -47.39 31.61 4.82
N ASP A 200 -47.04 32.92 4.78
CA ASP A 200 -47.67 33.90 3.89
C ASP A 200 -47.59 33.50 2.41
N PHE A 201 -46.50 32.82 2.07
CA PHE A 201 -46.31 32.27 0.74
C PHE A 201 -46.10 30.72 0.83
N MET A 202 -47.10 29.99 0.32
CA MET A 202 -47.03 28.55 0.27
C MET A 202 -46.56 28.07 -1.12
N PRO A 203 -45.61 27.08 -1.18
CA PRO A 203 -45.18 26.49 -2.44
C PRO A 203 -46.33 25.78 -3.15
N LYS A 204 -46.33 25.80 -4.48
CA LYS A 204 -47.39 25.23 -5.30
C LYS A 204 -47.39 23.71 -5.37
N ASP A 205 -46.23 23.09 -5.16
CA ASP A 205 -46.07 21.66 -5.20
C ASP A 205 -45.07 21.15 -4.14
N GLY A 206 -45.06 19.82 -3.94
CA GLY A 206 -44.18 19.18 -2.94
C GLY A 206 -42.69 19.26 -3.26
N GLN A 207 -42.29 19.39 -4.52
CA GLN A 207 -40.88 19.54 -4.89
C GLN A 207 -40.36 20.90 -4.50
N GLN A 208 -41.14 21.95 -4.78
CA GLN A 208 -40.82 23.31 -4.37
C GLN A 208 -40.74 23.44 -2.84
N LEU A 209 -41.68 22.82 -2.11
CA LEU A 209 -41.64 22.79 -0.65
C LEU A 209 -40.37 22.11 -0.15
N LYS A 210 -40.00 20.95 -0.73
CA LYS A 210 -38.79 20.23 -0.38
C LYS A 210 -37.53 21.08 -0.61
N LEU A 211 -37.45 21.80 -1.73
CA LEU A 211 -36.32 22.65 -2.04
C LEU A 211 -36.23 23.82 -1.03
N MET A 212 -37.35 24.46 -0.70
CA MET A 212 -37.37 25.56 0.28
C MET A 212 -36.94 25.09 1.66
N LEU A 213 -37.45 23.94 2.14
CA LEU A 213 -37.06 23.38 3.42
C LEU A 213 -35.56 23.03 3.43
N ALA A 214 -35.03 22.39 2.36
CA ALA A 214 -33.62 22.10 2.25
C ALA A 214 -32.73 23.33 2.28
N GLN A 215 -33.19 24.44 1.65
CA GLN A 215 -32.45 25.70 1.66
C GLN A 215 -32.44 26.36 3.07
N LEU A 216 -33.58 26.34 3.79
CA LEU A 216 -33.64 26.81 5.18
C LEU A 216 -32.76 25.98 6.10
N ASP A 217 -32.77 24.64 5.94
CA ASP A 217 -31.88 23.73 6.70
C ASP A 217 -30.40 24.03 6.44
N THR A 218 -30.05 24.31 5.19
CA THR A 218 -28.67 24.64 4.80
C THR A 218 -28.21 25.95 5.45
N GLN A 219 -29.07 26.98 5.43
CA GLN A 219 -28.80 28.29 6.05
C GLN A 219 -28.67 28.13 7.58
N GLU A 220 -29.63 27.42 8.21
CA GLU A 220 -29.60 27.18 9.66
C GLU A 220 -28.33 26.45 10.06
N GLN A 221 -27.96 25.37 9.35
CA GLN A 221 -26.76 24.60 9.65
C GLN A 221 -25.49 25.45 9.49
N ALA A 222 -25.41 26.24 8.43
CA ALA A 222 -24.27 27.14 8.22
C ALA A 222 -24.12 28.17 9.35
N LEU A 223 -25.21 28.83 9.77
CA LEU A 223 -25.16 29.80 10.86
C LEU A 223 -24.93 29.13 12.23
N ARG A 224 -25.48 27.93 12.46
CA ARG A 224 -25.24 27.15 13.69
C ARG A 224 -23.78 26.72 13.83
N SER A 225 -23.09 26.45 12.73
CA SER A 225 -21.70 26.08 12.76
C SER A 225 -20.79 27.12 13.42
N LEU A 226 -21.19 28.39 13.40
CA LEU A 226 -20.50 29.46 14.12
C LEU A 226 -20.55 29.29 15.65
N PHE A 227 -21.55 28.59 16.17
CA PHE A 227 -21.70 28.31 17.59
C PHE A 227 -21.23 26.92 17.97
N GLU A 228 -21.53 25.91 17.15
CA GLU A 228 -21.22 24.49 17.42
C GLU A 228 -19.82 24.11 17.00
N GLY A 229 -19.21 24.91 16.13
CA GLY A 229 -18.00 24.53 15.41
C GLY A 229 -18.28 23.57 14.25
N VAL A 230 -17.21 23.16 13.61
CA VAL A 230 -17.25 22.26 12.44
C VAL A 230 -16.40 21.05 12.70
N THR A 231 -16.99 19.88 12.47
CA THR A 231 -16.26 18.62 12.48
C THR A 231 -16.09 18.13 11.04
N THR A 232 -14.86 17.96 10.61
CA THR A 232 -14.52 17.38 9.31
C THR A 232 -13.96 15.97 9.51
N CYS A 233 -14.32 15.05 8.61
CA CYS A 233 -13.82 13.68 8.62
C CYS A 233 -13.21 13.40 7.26
N ASP A 234 -11.93 13.04 7.25
CA ASP A 234 -11.18 12.61 6.08
C ASP A 234 -10.70 11.18 6.28
N THR A 235 -10.65 10.38 5.23
CA THR A 235 -10.04 9.06 5.27
C THR A 235 -8.81 9.01 4.37
N THR A 236 -7.74 8.44 4.88
CA THR A 236 -6.50 8.22 4.15
C THR A 236 -6.10 6.76 4.26
N GLU A 237 -5.80 6.14 3.14
CA GLU A 237 -5.28 4.79 3.09
C GLU A 237 -3.75 4.81 3.05
N TYR A 238 -3.12 4.11 4.00
CA TYR A 238 -1.68 3.89 4.05
C TYR A 238 -1.38 2.46 3.61
N ILE A 239 -0.44 2.32 2.69
CA ILE A 239 -0.02 1.02 2.17
C ILE A 239 1.38 0.71 2.71
N LEU A 240 1.47 -0.34 3.54
CA LEU A 240 2.72 -0.86 4.06
C LEU A 240 3.08 -2.15 3.33
N THR A 241 4.36 -2.33 3.06
CA THR A 241 4.90 -3.58 2.53
C THR A 241 5.70 -4.28 3.62
N TYR A 242 5.30 -5.50 3.93
CA TYR A 242 5.99 -6.35 4.90
C TYR A 242 6.48 -7.63 4.23
N VAL A 243 7.75 -7.96 4.41
CA VAL A 243 8.36 -9.16 3.85
C VAL A 243 8.80 -10.07 5.00
N PRO A 244 8.05 -11.13 5.31
CA PRO A 244 8.41 -12.06 6.37
C PRO A 244 9.58 -12.95 5.92
N GLU A 245 10.76 -12.74 6.46
CA GLU A 245 11.92 -13.61 6.18
C GLU A 245 11.93 -14.89 7.03
N LYS A 246 11.35 -14.81 8.22
CA LYS A 246 11.23 -15.90 9.21
C LYS A 246 9.95 -15.71 10.02
N PRO A 247 9.49 -16.75 10.73
CA PRO A 247 8.43 -16.60 11.71
C PRO A 247 8.79 -15.57 12.77
N VAL A 248 7.84 -14.69 13.10
CA VAL A 248 8.00 -13.61 14.10
C VAL A 248 6.77 -13.55 14.99
N SER A 249 6.97 -13.18 16.24
CA SER A 249 5.90 -13.02 17.20
C SER A 249 5.82 -11.56 17.64
N ARG A 250 4.68 -10.91 17.37
CA ARG A 250 4.36 -9.55 17.82
C ARG A 250 5.44 -8.50 17.47
N GLU A 251 5.85 -8.49 16.23
CA GLU A 251 6.71 -7.42 15.69
C GLU A 251 5.86 -6.16 15.48
N VAL A 252 6.39 -4.99 15.84
CA VAL A 252 5.69 -3.71 15.62
C VAL A 252 5.66 -3.39 14.14
N LEU A 253 4.46 -3.29 13.58
CA LEU A 253 4.25 -2.99 12.17
C LEU A 253 4.21 -1.47 11.91
N PHE A 254 3.45 -0.77 12.72
CA PHE A 254 3.32 0.69 12.75
C PHE A 254 2.75 1.12 14.10
N ARG A 255 2.69 2.42 14.32
CA ARG A 255 2.01 3.00 15.48
C ARG A 255 1.00 4.05 15.01
N LEU A 256 -0.07 4.22 15.79
CA LEU A 256 -1.06 5.26 15.57
C LEU A 256 -1.16 6.15 16.80
N SER A 257 -0.84 7.43 16.62
CA SER A 257 -1.11 8.47 17.60
C SER A 257 -2.50 9.06 17.38
N GLU A 258 -3.25 9.30 18.45
CA GLU A 258 -4.56 9.94 18.35
C GLU A 258 -4.44 11.33 17.71
N GLU A 259 -3.39 12.08 18.02
CA GLU A 259 -3.20 13.45 17.54
C GLU A 259 -2.41 13.54 16.22
N LEU A 260 -1.35 12.73 16.07
CA LEU A 260 -0.42 12.81 14.94
C LEU A 260 -0.81 11.90 13.77
N GLY A 261 -1.69 10.91 14.00
CA GLY A 261 -2.03 9.89 13.01
C GLY A 261 -1.01 8.76 12.97
N MET A 262 -0.80 8.19 11.78
CA MET A 262 0.16 7.11 11.60
C MET A 262 1.59 7.63 11.75
N VAL A 263 2.34 6.99 12.65
CA VAL A 263 3.74 7.30 12.95
C VAL A 263 4.60 6.04 12.77
N ASP A 264 5.92 6.23 12.73
CA ASP A 264 6.86 5.13 12.54
C ASP A 264 6.83 4.12 13.72
N ALA A 265 7.31 2.90 13.46
CA ALA A 265 7.26 1.80 14.43
C ALA A 265 8.04 2.07 15.72
N ASP A 266 9.06 2.93 15.67
CA ASP A 266 9.92 3.33 16.78
C ASP A 266 9.45 4.61 17.51
N ASP A 267 8.45 5.33 16.96
CA ASP A 267 7.88 6.51 17.61
C ASP A 267 6.88 6.10 18.72
N LEU A 268 7.27 6.34 19.98
CA LEU A 268 6.50 5.95 21.16
C LEU A 268 5.27 6.83 21.43
N SER A 269 5.01 7.86 20.62
CA SER A 269 3.83 8.72 20.76
C SER A 269 2.52 8.02 20.34
N GLY A 270 2.61 6.90 19.64
CA GLY A 270 1.47 6.15 19.13
C GLY A 270 1.26 4.77 19.76
N GLU A 271 0.01 4.30 19.74
CA GLU A 271 -0.34 2.93 20.11
C GLU A 271 0.21 1.95 19.07
N PRO A 272 0.91 0.86 19.48
CA PRO A 272 1.51 -0.08 18.57
C PRO A 272 0.51 -1.07 17.97
N PHE A 273 0.63 -1.29 16.67
CA PHE A 273 0.00 -2.37 15.93
C PHE A 273 1.06 -3.42 15.61
N TYR A 274 0.76 -4.68 15.91
CA TYR A 274 1.70 -5.77 15.79
C TYR A 274 1.31 -6.74 14.70
N ILE A 275 2.32 -7.37 14.10
CA ILE A 275 2.18 -8.52 13.21
C ILE A 275 2.83 -9.76 13.84
N THR A 276 2.15 -10.89 13.72
CA THR A 276 2.68 -12.21 14.03
C THR A 276 2.66 -13.05 12.77
N ILE A 277 3.77 -13.67 12.43
CA ILE A 277 3.90 -14.59 11.29
C ILE A 277 4.26 -15.97 11.82
N GLU A 278 3.41 -16.93 11.54
CA GLU A 278 3.62 -18.32 11.85
C GLU A 278 3.86 -19.13 10.57
N ASP A 279 4.86 -20.00 10.58
CA ASP A 279 5.02 -21.00 9.54
C ASP A 279 4.08 -22.18 9.84
N ILE A 280 3.09 -22.38 8.98
CA ILE A 280 2.11 -23.47 9.06
C ILE A 280 2.30 -24.48 7.92
N SER A 281 3.49 -24.52 7.33
CA SER A 281 3.82 -25.40 6.22
C SER A 281 3.78 -26.87 6.67
N GLN A 282 3.24 -27.72 5.81
CA GLN A 282 3.22 -29.17 5.98
C GLN A 282 4.11 -29.87 4.94
N LEU A 283 5.26 -29.25 4.64
CA LEU A 283 6.19 -29.80 3.69
C LEU A 283 6.96 -30.97 4.35
N PRO A 284 7.19 -32.09 3.62
CA PRO A 284 8.07 -33.12 4.13
C PRO A 284 9.47 -32.55 4.33
N PRO A 285 10.20 -33.04 5.35
CA PRO A 285 11.57 -32.59 5.58
C PRO A 285 12.42 -32.93 4.35
N THR A 286 13.25 -31.99 3.93
CA THR A 286 14.18 -32.18 2.82
C THR A 286 15.19 -33.21 3.23
N ASP A 287 15.22 -34.37 2.55
CA ASP A 287 16.29 -35.36 2.72
C ASP A 287 17.57 -34.80 2.08
N GLU A 288 18.44 -34.23 2.91
CA GLU A 288 19.70 -33.60 2.46
C GLU A 288 20.63 -34.58 1.76
N GLU A 289 20.62 -35.86 2.15
CA GLU A 289 21.43 -36.88 1.50
C GLU A 289 20.89 -37.28 0.13
N ALA A 290 19.56 -37.42 0.00
CA ALA A 290 18.91 -37.66 -1.28
C ALA A 290 19.06 -36.43 -2.19
N ALA A 291 18.88 -35.23 -1.66
CA ALA A 291 19.09 -33.97 -2.38
C ALA A 291 20.55 -33.84 -2.85
N ALA A 292 21.53 -34.19 -2.04
CA ALA A 292 22.96 -34.15 -2.42
C ALA A 292 23.32 -35.16 -3.50
N LYS A 293 22.71 -36.36 -3.48
CA LYS A 293 22.90 -37.37 -4.52
C LYS A 293 22.27 -37.01 -5.85
N VAL A 294 21.07 -36.42 -5.81
CA VAL A 294 20.37 -35.91 -6.97
C VAL A 294 21.11 -34.68 -7.52
N LYS A 295 21.57 -33.79 -6.67
CA LYS A 295 22.38 -32.65 -7.05
C LYS A 295 23.61 -33.05 -7.90
N LYS A 296 24.28 -34.10 -7.60
CA LYS A 296 25.49 -34.53 -8.33
C LYS A 296 25.21 -35.05 -9.75
N LYS A 297 23.98 -35.49 -10.05
CA LYS A 297 23.61 -36.12 -11.32
C LYS A 297 22.77 -35.24 -12.27
N VAL A 298 22.09 -34.18 -11.77
CA VAL A 298 21.07 -33.41 -12.48
C VAL A 298 21.53 -31.97 -12.79
N TYR A 299 22.74 -31.59 -12.42
CA TYR A 299 23.27 -30.23 -12.52
C TYR A 299 23.45 -29.66 -13.93
N GLU A 300 22.96 -30.29 -14.99
CA GLU A 300 23.31 -29.81 -16.33
C GLU A 300 22.24 -29.03 -17.08
N SER A 301 20.96 -29.15 -16.73
CA SER A 301 19.93 -28.31 -17.37
C SER A 301 18.57 -28.41 -16.68
N GLY A 302 17.91 -27.27 -16.44
CA GLY A 302 16.59 -27.23 -15.83
C GLY A 302 16.13 -25.81 -15.52
N ILE A 303 15.09 -25.69 -14.73
CA ILE A 303 14.53 -24.42 -14.26
C ILE A 303 14.23 -24.57 -12.79
N TYR A 304 14.77 -23.68 -11.97
CA TYR A 304 14.43 -23.64 -10.57
C TYR A 304 13.05 -23.05 -10.36
N VAL A 305 12.24 -23.70 -9.53
CA VAL A 305 10.90 -23.29 -9.14
C VAL A 305 10.74 -23.43 -7.64
N ASN A 306 9.84 -22.66 -7.06
CA ASN A 306 9.50 -22.79 -5.64
C ASN A 306 8.41 -23.85 -5.44
N ILE A 307 8.53 -24.64 -4.38
CA ILE A 307 7.44 -25.37 -3.75
C ILE A 307 7.07 -24.56 -2.52
N PRO A 308 6.01 -23.72 -2.56
CA PRO A 308 5.72 -22.78 -1.49
C PRO A 308 5.24 -23.50 -0.22
N GLY A 309 5.67 -23.01 0.92
CA GLY A 309 5.05 -23.30 2.19
C GLY A 309 3.79 -22.47 2.40
N ARG A 310 3.30 -22.40 3.63
CA ARG A 310 2.16 -21.59 4.04
C ARG A 310 2.51 -20.81 5.28
N MET A 311 2.01 -19.58 5.36
CA MET A 311 2.12 -18.74 6.54
C MET A 311 0.75 -18.28 7.01
N ARG A 312 0.65 -18.10 8.31
CA ARG A 312 -0.46 -17.41 8.94
C ARG A 312 0.03 -16.06 9.44
N SER A 313 -0.65 -15.01 9.00
CA SER A 313 -0.41 -13.64 9.43
C SER A 313 -1.53 -13.18 10.33
N THR A 314 -1.20 -12.79 11.56
CA THR A 314 -2.16 -12.30 12.55
C THR A 314 -1.78 -10.88 12.93
N LEU A 315 -2.76 -9.97 12.88
CA LEU A 315 -2.61 -8.57 13.27
C LEU A 315 -3.22 -8.34 14.65
N HIS A 316 -2.53 -7.53 15.47
CA HIS A 316 -2.99 -7.19 16.82
C HIS A 316 -2.91 -5.68 17.05
N GLN A 317 -3.88 -5.17 17.81
CA GLN A 317 -3.83 -3.85 18.43
C GLN A 317 -3.76 -4.07 19.93
N GLY A 318 -2.67 -3.61 20.57
CA GLY A 318 -2.46 -3.95 21.98
C GLY A 318 -2.47 -5.46 22.19
N ILE A 319 -3.41 -5.98 22.97
CA ILE A 319 -3.59 -7.41 23.23
C ILE A 319 -4.62 -8.06 22.29
N ASP A 320 -5.44 -7.28 21.63
CA ASP A 320 -6.58 -7.75 20.84
C ASP A 320 -6.16 -8.17 19.43
N GLN A 321 -6.67 -9.31 18.98
CA GLN A 321 -6.52 -9.76 17.61
C GLN A 321 -7.53 -9.04 16.72
N ILE A 322 -7.05 -8.28 15.74
CA ILE A 322 -7.88 -7.48 14.83
C ILE A 322 -8.02 -8.09 13.43
N GLY A 323 -7.16 -9.05 13.07
CA GLY A 323 -7.23 -9.72 11.79
C GLY A 323 -6.32 -10.94 11.71
N GLN A 324 -6.73 -11.92 10.90
CA GLN A 324 -5.94 -13.13 10.64
C GLN A 324 -6.17 -13.57 9.19
N SER A 325 -5.11 -13.94 8.50
CA SER A 325 -5.18 -14.44 7.13
C SER A 325 -4.08 -15.47 6.90
N GLU A 326 -4.33 -16.41 5.99
CA GLU A 326 -3.35 -17.40 5.58
C GLU A 326 -2.95 -17.17 4.13
N PHE A 327 -1.66 -17.27 3.85
CA PHE A 327 -1.09 -17.05 2.53
C PHE A 327 -0.10 -18.14 2.17
N PRO A 328 0.07 -18.46 0.89
CA PRO A 328 1.23 -19.23 0.44
C PRO A 328 2.50 -18.40 0.68
N ALA A 329 3.57 -19.05 1.12
CA ALA A 329 4.83 -18.39 1.46
C ALA A 329 5.99 -19.09 0.74
N ALA A 330 6.50 -18.44 -0.30
CA ALA A 330 7.61 -18.99 -1.09
C ALA A 330 8.88 -19.20 -0.26
N GLN A 331 9.16 -18.31 0.69
CA GLN A 331 10.33 -18.35 1.55
C GLN A 331 10.27 -19.43 2.65
N PHE A 332 9.08 -19.94 2.98
CA PHE A 332 8.88 -21.03 3.93
C PHE A 332 8.74 -22.39 3.22
N GLY A 333 9.02 -22.42 1.93
CA GLY A 333 9.00 -23.58 1.08
C GLY A 333 10.38 -24.05 0.67
N ASN A 334 10.40 -24.98 -0.28
CA ASN A 334 11.60 -25.54 -0.87
C ASN A 334 11.81 -25.02 -2.29
N VAL A 335 13.06 -25.03 -2.75
CA VAL A 335 13.40 -24.76 -4.16
C VAL A 335 13.73 -26.09 -4.83
N GLU A 336 13.03 -26.37 -5.92
CA GLU A 336 13.24 -27.59 -6.72
C GLU A 336 13.68 -27.27 -8.14
N LEU A 337 14.37 -28.23 -8.75
CA LEU A 337 14.82 -28.14 -10.14
C LEU A 337 13.88 -28.92 -11.06
N LEU A 338 13.19 -28.20 -11.93
CA LEU A 338 12.40 -28.79 -12.99
C LEU A 338 13.31 -29.17 -14.16
N SER A 339 13.31 -30.45 -14.53
CA SER A 339 14.22 -30.99 -15.56
C SER A 339 14.03 -30.32 -16.94
N ALA A 340 15.14 -29.97 -17.58
CA ALA A 340 15.13 -29.46 -18.96
C ALA A 340 14.70 -30.52 -20.01
N GLU A 341 14.64 -31.80 -19.66
CA GLU A 341 14.10 -32.80 -20.57
C GLU A 341 12.67 -32.52 -21.01
N LEU A 342 11.90 -31.81 -20.18
CA LEU A 342 10.57 -31.33 -20.51
C LEU A 342 10.55 -30.38 -21.72
N PHE A 343 11.65 -29.69 -21.99
CA PHE A 343 11.79 -28.72 -23.07
C PHE A 343 12.57 -29.24 -24.28
N ASN A 344 12.71 -30.55 -24.42
CA ASN A 344 13.41 -31.14 -25.56
C ASN A 344 12.57 -31.00 -26.87
N LYS A 345 13.24 -31.24 -28.02
CA LYS A 345 12.59 -31.06 -29.34
C LYS A 345 11.42 -32.01 -29.64
N ARG A 346 11.25 -33.06 -28.81
CA ARG A 346 10.15 -34.04 -28.96
C ARG A 346 8.83 -33.56 -28.42
N TYR A 347 8.86 -32.55 -27.54
CA TYR A 347 7.67 -32.02 -26.91
C TYR A 347 7.48 -30.53 -27.25
N THR A 348 6.22 -30.12 -27.31
CA THR A 348 5.84 -28.72 -27.20
C THR A 348 5.40 -28.51 -25.76
N THR A 349 6.29 -27.94 -24.94
CA THR A 349 6.03 -27.76 -23.50
C THR A 349 5.72 -26.30 -23.23
N GLN A 350 4.61 -26.06 -22.57
CA GLN A 350 4.18 -24.78 -22.05
C GLN A 350 4.17 -24.82 -20.53
N LEU A 351 4.73 -23.82 -19.90
CA LEU A 351 4.86 -23.73 -18.46
C LEU A 351 4.34 -22.36 -17.97
N TRP A 352 3.45 -22.37 -16.98
CA TRP A 352 2.99 -21.19 -16.26
C TRP A 352 3.48 -21.24 -14.83
N ILE A 353 4.03 -20.15 -14.36
CA ILE A 353 4.62 -19.99 -13.05
C ILE A 353 3.80 -18.96 -12.28
N SER A 354 3.47 -19.24 -11.04
CA SER A 354 2.80 -18.33 -10.14
C SER A 354 3.65 -17.06 -9.92
N PRO A 355 3.15 -15.89 -10.28
CA PRO A 355 3.86 -14.63 -10.02
C PRO A 355 4.00 -14.34 -8.53
N LEU A 356 3.12 -14.91 -7.70
CA LEU A 356 3.13 -14.77 -6.25
C LEU A 356 4.22 -15.62 -5.59
N THR A 357 4.30 -16.90 -5.98
CA THR A 357 5.11 -17.88 -5.24
C THR A 357 6.26 -18.46 -6.04
N GLY A 358 6.25 -18.35 -7.38
CA GLY A 358 7.22 -19.03 -8.23
C GLY A 358 7.01 -20.55 -8.35
N ALA A 359 5.84 -21.02 -7.94
CA ALA A 359 5.44 -22.42 -8.12
C ALA A 359 4.93 -22.67 -9.53
N VAL A 360 4.99 -23.91 -9.97
CA VAL A 360 4.34 -24.32 -11.21
C VAL A 360 2.84 -24.32 -11.04
N GLU A 361 2.15 -23.44 -11.75
CA GLU A 361 0.67 -23.40 -11.77
C GLU A 361 0.11 -24.40 -12.77
N ARG A 362 0.75 -24.47 -13.94
CA ARG A 362 0.30 -25.33 -15.03
C ARG A 362 1.49 -25.76 -15.88
N LEU A 363 1.49 -27.03 -16.24
CA LEU A 363 2.43 -27.62 -17.19
C LEU A 363 1.64 -28.38 -18.27
N GLN A 364 1.89 -28.09 -19.52
CA GLN A 364 1.35 -28.83 -20.66
C GLN A 364 2.52 -29.29 -21.54
N ALA A 365 2.58 -30.58 -21.83
CA ALA A 365 3.59 -31.15 -22.71
C ALA A 365 2.91 -32.06 -23.73
N GLU A 366 2.98 -31.69 -24.99
CA GLU A 366 2.41 -32.44 -26.10
C GLU A 366 3.55 -33.00 -26.98
N MET A 367 3.48 -34.28 -27.33
CA MET A 367 4.43 -34.84 -28.27
C MET A 367 4.22 -34.25 -29.67
N LYS A 368 5.30 -33.78 -30.29
CA LYS A 368 5.26 -33.39 -31.70
C LYS A 368 5.04 -34.65 -32.54
N LYS A 369 3.97 -34.66 -33.33
CA LYS A 369 3.69 -35.67 -34.31
C LYS A 369 4.70 -35.61 -35.45
#